data_a67402d12ad24dd56c90023acb156a90
#
_entry.id   a67402d12ad24dd56c90023acb156a90
#
_cell.length_a   1.000
_cell.length_b   1.000
_cell.length_c   1.000
_cell.angle_alpha   90.00
_cell.angle_beta   90.00
_cell.angle_gamma   90.00
#
_symmetry.space_group_name_H-M   'P 1'
#
loop_
_entity.id
_entity.type
_entity.pdbx_description
1 polymer ?
#
loop_
_entity_poly.entity_id
_entity_poly.type
_entity_poly.pdbx_seq_one_letter_code
_entity_poly.pdbx_strand_id
1 'polypeptide(L)'
;MLQTIADGKGKWWQGMDPVDLYGPVHSSHDDPLHSPFANQFMWRVDDAITKYHPDLIYFDEHAGDSQVDLGVHMGLGFLAPQLIANYYNKSLEWNNKKMEVVVNLKGVGGRWNSFQNNPGLLPFVNMALVKSTEVYIEPEIMAYPFQTETSIAEWHYKTGMKYLDARRLVQLLMENVSRNGTMLLNLTQHGRGDLDPVVVGICKDIGAWLKLNGEAIYGSRPFEIYGGDSAYYTRNRGFVYVAISDWRNSAVTLKALHKGGATLGKVTKVELLGSGVAMHFVQDDKGLRVTPAGDVAPLPGISDQSLASGFRILRITDDKGWINDDDPGVIATGWERYCNLGAGDFNDDLTTSNTAGDTWSATFTGKSISVIAPKAAGAGKIQIKIDGNALATVDLSIKGTRKPQQVVYKAMHLPQGKHFIEIVNRGDGPVSIDAIIADR
;
A
#
# COMPACT_ATOMS: atom_id res chain seq x y z
N MET A 1 -3.94 -36.08 18.93
CA MET A 1 -4.47 -36.71 20.16
C MET A 1 -5.63 -35.82 20.61
N LEU A 2 -6.83 -36.38 20.65
CA LEU A 2 -8.03 -35.63 21.02
C LEU A 2 -8.02 -35.34 22.52
N GLN A 3 -8.21 -34.11 22.91
CA GLN A 3 -8.35 -33.69 24.31
C GLN A 3 -9.81 -33.83 24.76
N THR A 4 -10.00 -34.27 25.99
CA THR A 4 -11.32 -34.40 26.63
C THR A 4 -11.41 -33.52 27.85
N ILE A 5 -12.61 -33.29 28.39
CA ILE A 5 -12.81 -32.54 29.65
C ILE A 5 -11.91 -33.09 30.78
N ALA A 6 -11.70 -34.42 30.81
CA ALA A 6 -10.87 -35.06 31.83
C ALA A 6 -9.37 -34.65 31.73
N ASP A 7 -8.88 -34.35 30.56
CA ASP A 7 -7.48 -33.90 30.33
C ASP A 7 -7.21 -32.50 30.89
N GLY A 8 -8.26 -31.75 31.18
CA GLY A 8 -8.21 -30.43 31.84
C GLY A 8 -7.93 -30.47 33.32
N LYS A 9 -7.99 -31.65 33.97
CA LYS A 9 -7.80 -31.76 35.43
C LYS A 9 -6.46 -31.15 35.87
N GLY A 10 -6.50 -30.18 36.75
CA GLY A 10 -5.33 -29.45 37.23
C GLY A 10 -4.75 -28.43 36.28
N LYS A 11 -5.40 -28.15 35.14
CA LYS A 11 -5.02 -27.11 34.18
C LYS A 11 -5.97 -25.92 34.27
N TRP A 12 -5.60 -24.80 33.64
CA TRP A 12 -6.39 -23.59 33.63
C TRP A 12 -7.79 -23.73 32.99
N TRP A 13 -7.96 -24.73 32.11
CA TRP A 13 -9.22 -25.06 31.46
C TRP A 13 -9.99 -26.22 32.09
N GLN A 14 -9.70 -26.54 33.35
CA GLN A 14 -10.41 -27.60 34.09
C GLN A 14 -11.92 -27.33 34.12
N GLY A 15 -12.69 -28.33 33.70
CA GLY A 15 -14.15 -28.25 33.61
C GLY A 15 -14.70 -27.61 32.32
N MET A 16 -13.84 -27.14 31.42
CA MET A 16 -14.21 -26.67 30.08
C MET A 16 -14.15 -27.82 29.09
N ASP A 17 -15.09 -27.86 28.14
CA ASP A 17 -15.05 -28.81 27.05
C ASP A 17 -14.15 -28.26 25.89
N PRO A 18 -13.08 -28.98 25.47
CA PRO A 18 -12.30 -28.59 24.32
C PRO A 18 -13.12 -28.39 23.04
N VAL A 19 -14.27 -29.07 22.91
CA VAL A 19 -15.17 -28.91 21.76
C VAL A 19 -15.72 -27.49 21.65
N ASP A 20 -15.91 -26.79 22.75
CA ASP A 20 -16.39 -25.40 22.75
C ASP A 20 -15.40 -24.43 22.14
N LEU A 21 -14.10 -24.78 22.17
CA LEU A 21 -13.05 -23.96 21.58
C LEU A 21 -12.63 -24.44 20.20
N TYR A 22 -12.41 -25.75 20.06
CA TYR A 22 -11.83 -26.33 18.84
C TYR A 22 -12.88 -26.94 17.89
N GLY A 23 -14.15 -26.92 18.28
CA GLY A 23 -15.24 -27.58 17.58
C GLY A 23 -15.30 -29.10 17.80
N PRO A 24 -16.35 -29.77 17.32
CA PRO A 24 -16.52 -31.19 17.48
C PRO A 24 -15.51 -31.99 16.67
N VAL A 25 -15.21 -33.18 17.16
CA VAL A 25 -14.37 -34.13 16.47
C VAL A 25 -15.00 -34.53 15.13
N HIS A 26 -14.26 -34.39 14.04
CA HIS A 26 -14.66 -34.85 12.72
C HIS A 26 -13.67 -35.91 12.20
N SER A 27 -14.14 -36.83 11.37
CA SER A 27 -13.40 -38.04 10.98
C SER A 27 -12.42 -37.83 9.83
N SER A 28 -12.55 -36.75 9.07
CA SER A 28 -11.63 -36.43 7.99
C SER A 28 -11.66 -34.92 7.66
N HIS A 29 -10.55 -34.45 7.09
CA HIS A 29 -10.47 -33.11 6.51
C HIS A 29 -11.33 -32.99 5.22
N ASP A 30 -11.88 -34.11 4.71
CA ASP A 30 -12.50 -34.22 3.41
C ASP A 30 -14.02 -34.01 3.42
N ASP A 31 -14.66 -33.76 4.58
CA ASP A 31 -16.08 -33.44 4.68
C ASP A 31 -16.30 -32.03 5.25
N PRO A 32 -15.95 -31.01 4.47
CA PRO A 32 -16.00 -29.62 4.91
C PRO A 32 -17.43 -29.09 5.00
N LEU A 33 -18.34 -29.55 4.15
CA LEU A 33 -19.69 -28.99 3.97
C LEU A 33 -20.60 -29.18 5.17
N HIS A 34 -20.33 -30.18 6.01
CA HIS A 34 -21.17 -30.54 7.14
C HIS A 34 -20.46 -30.45 8.49
N SER A 35 -19.24 -29.95 8.52
CA SER A 35 -18.53 -29.74 9.77
C SER A 35 -19.26 -28.71 10.66
N PRO A 36 -19.69 -29.08 11.87
CA PRO A 36 -20.27 -28.13 12.81
C PRO A 36 -19.30 -26.97 13.14
N PHE A 37 -17.99 -27.23 13.09
CA PHE A 37 -16.96 -26.20 13.25
C PHE A 37 -16.99 -25.17 12.13
N ALA A 38 -17.14 -25.60 10.86
CA ALA A 38 -17.23 -24.70 9.71
C ALA A 38 -18.40 -23.71 9.85
N ASN A 39 -19.57 -24.22 10.27
CA ASN A 39 -20.74 -23.38 10.53
C ASN A 39 -20.49 -22.41 11.69
N GLN A 40 -19.89 -22.87 12.80
CA GLN A 40 -19.56 -22.00 13.92
C GLN A 40 -18.56 -20.92 13.51
N PHE A 41 -17.55 -21.26 12.70
CA PHE A 41 -16.59 -20.29 12.18
C PHE A 41 -17.29 -19.19 11.38
N MET A 42 -18.16 -19.58 10.42
CA MET A 42 -18.96 -18.62 9.64
C MET A 42 -19.79 -17.70 10.53
N TRP A 43 -20.49 -18.23 11.52
CA TRP A 43 -21.33 -17.45 12.45
C TRP A 43 -20.49 -16.49 13.28
N ARG A 44 -19.33 -16.91 13.78
CA ARG A 44 -18.43 -16.06 14.58
C ARG A 44 -17.88 -14.90 13.74
N VAL A 45 -17.47 -15.16 12.50
CA VAL A 45 -17.00 -14.12 11.61
C VAL A 45 -18.13 -13.18 11.21
N ASP A 46 -19.32 -13.72 10.88
CA ASP A 46 -20.50 -12.92 10.55
C ASP A 46 -20.97 -12.04 11.75
N ASP A 47 -20.92 -12.57 12.95
CA ASP A 47 -21.23 -11.84 14.18
C ASP A 47 -20.26 -10.67 14.40
N ALA A 48 -18.95 -10.90 14.21
CA ALA A 48 -17.93 -9.87 14.31
C ALA A 48 -18.11 -8.78 13.24
N ILE A 49 -18.33 -9.19 11.99
CA ILE A 49 -18.60 -8.27 10.86
C ILE A 49 -19.83 -7.40 11.16
N THR A 50 -20.91 -8.03 11.60
CA THR A 50 -22.20 -7.36 11.81
C THR A 50 -22.17 -6.41 13.01
N LYS A 51 -21.43 -6.74 14.07
CA LYS A 51 -21.37 -5.94 15.28
C LYS A 51 -20.37 -4.80 15.23
N TYR A 52 -19.23 -5.01 14.59
CA TYR A 52 -18.09 -4.10 14.70
C TYR A 52 -17.76 -3.36 13.41
N HIS A 53 -18.33 -3.75 12.28
CA HIS A 53 -18.08 -3.15 10.96
C HIS A 53 -16.58 -2.91 10.71
N PRO A 54 -15.73 -3.94 10.79
CA PRO A 54 -14.30 -3.77 10.64
C PRO A 54 -13.94 -3.27 9.24
N ASP A 55 -12.90 -2.44 9.11
CA ASP A 55 -12.37 -2.00 7.83
C ASP A 55 -11.51 -3.07 7.16
N LEU A 56 -10.96 -4.00 7.96
CA LEU A 56 -10.12 -5.09 7.51
C LEU A 56 -10.41 -6.36 8.28
N ILE A 57 -10.50 -7.48 7.54
CA ILE A 57 -10.47 -8.83 8.10
C ILE A 57 -9.20 -9.52 7.61
N TYR A 58 -8.50 -10.17 8.54
CA TYR A 58 -7.29 -10.92 8.27
C TYR A 58 -7.46 -12.39 8.62
N PHE A 59 -7.09 -13.26 7.71
CA PHE A 59 -7.04 -14.70 7.92
C PHE A 59 -5.60 -15.18 7.90
N ASP A 60 -5.12 -15.65 9.05
CA ASP A 60 -3.77 -16.18 9.27
C ASP A 60 -3.67 -17.67 8.89
N GLU A 61 -4.25 -18.06 7.77
CA GLU A 61 -4.15 -19.41 7.28
C GLU A 61 -3.15 -19.52 6.17
N HIS A 62 -2.24 -20.47 6.32
CA HIS A 62 -1.39 -20.88 5.22
C HIS A 62 -2.26 -21.56 4.15
N ALA A 63 -2.15 -21.13 2.93
CA ALA A 63 -2.34 -22.02 1.81
C ALA A 63 -1.23 -23.09 1.96
N GLY A 64 -1.59 -24.25 2.48
CA GLY A 64 -0.65 -25.27 2.92
C GLY A 64 0.32 -25.73 1.84
N ASP A 65 1.32 -26.52 2.24
CA ASP A 65 2.32 -27.12 1.39
C ASP A 65 1.72 -27.72 0.12
N SER A 66 2.12 -27.15 -1.03
CA SER A 66 1.94 -27.67 -2.39
C SER A 66 0.51 -27.89 -2.93
N GLN A 67 -0.52 -27.80 -2.14
CA GLN A 67 -1.91 -27.83 -2.58
C GLN A 67 -2.66 -26.73 -1.87
N VAL A 68 -3.09 -25.81 -2.63
CA VAL A 68 -3.87 -24.69 -2.26
C VAL A 68 -5.00 -25.02 -1.33
N ASP A 69 -4.84 -24.51 -0.14
CA ASP A 69 -5.80 -24.80 0.85
C ASP A 69 -6.25 -23.55 1.62
N LEU A 70 -7.07 -22.72 0.96
CA LEU A 70 -7.89 -21.75 1.66
C LEU A 70 -8.82 -22.49 2.62
N GLY A 71 -8.24 -23.00 3.72
CA GLY A 71 -8.99 -23.72 4.73
C GLY A 71 -9.42 -25.13 4.36
N VAL A 72 -8.86 -25.78 3.32
CA VAL A 72 -9.17 -27.21 3.07
C VAL A 72 -8.68 -28.04 4.25
N HIS A 73 -7.50 -27.72 4.85
CA HIS A 73 -7.09 -28.36 6.09
C HIS A 73 -8.04 -28.11 7.27
N MET A 74 -8.80 -27.01 7.25
CA MET A 74 -9.83 -26.72 8.27
C MET A 74 -11.26 -26.94 7.77
N GLY A 75 -11.42 -27.46 6.56
CA GLY A 75 -12.72 -27.63 5.95
C GLY A 75 -13.42 -26.34 5.59
N LEU A 76 -12.69 -25.23 5.41
CA LEU A 76 -13.26 -23.88 5.23
C LEU A 76 -13.20 -23.37 3.79
N GLY A 77 -12.46 -24.04 2.89
CA GLY A 77 -12.17 -23.55 1.54
C GLY A 77 -13.40 -23.21 0.72
N PHE A 78 -14.49 -23.96 0.87
CA PHE A 78 -15.76 -23.67 0.19
C PHE A 78 -16.58 -22.56 0.88
N LEU A 79 -16.30 -22.23 2.16
CA LEU A 79 -16.96 -21.15 2.89
C LEU A 79 -16.31 -19.80 2.61
N ALA A 80 -15.02 -19.77 2.24
CA ALA A 80 -14.29 -18.52 2.01
C ALA A 80 -14.98 -17.60 0.98
N PRO A 81 -15.42 -18.06 -0.20
CA PRO A 81 -16.14 -17.22 -1.14
C PRO A 81 -17.43 -16.62 -0.54
N GLN A 82 -18.18 -17.42 0.22
CA GLN A 82 -19.43 -16.96 0.83
C GLN A 82 -19.17 -15.92 1.92
N LEU A 83 -18.16 -16.14 2.74
CA LEU A 83 -17.75 -15.23 3.80
C LEU A 83 -17.27 -13.89 3.24
N ILE A 84 -16.41 -13.93 2.21
CA ILE A 84 -15.87 -12.75 1.55
C ILE A 84 -17.01 -11.97 0.87
N ALA A 85 -17.90 -12.66 0.15
CA ALA A 85 -19.08 -12.05 -0.48
C ALA A 85 -20.01 -11.41 0.55
N ASN A 86 -20.27 -12.10 1.67
CA ASN A 86 -21.07 -11.57 2.78
C ASN A 86 -20.45 -10.29 3.36
N TYR A 87 -19.15 -10.29 3.61
CA TYR A 87 -18.44 -9.14 4.14
C TYR A 87 -18.50 -7.94 3.20
N TYR A 88 -18.18 -8.12 1.92
CA TYR A 88 -18.25 -7.05 0.93
C TYR A 88 -19.67 -6.52 0.75
N ASN A 89 -20.68 -7.39 0.67
CA ASN A 89 -22.08 -6.96 0.54
C ASN A 89 -22.52 -6.14 1.76
N LYS A 90 -22.23 -6.61 2.97
CA LYS A 90 -22.53 -5.85 4.19
C LYS A 90 -21.80 -4.52 4.23
N SER A 91 -20.52 -4.46 3.79
CA SER A 91 -19.80 -3.19 3.75
C SER A 91 -20.46 -2.15 2.86
N LEU A 92 -21.08 -2.56 1.75
CA LEU A 92 -21.85 -1.65 0.90
C LEU A 92 -23.07 -1.06 1.62
N GLU A 93 -23.65 -1.79 2.57
CA GLU A 93 -24.79 -1.30 3.35
C GLU A 93 -24.40 -0.18 4.31
N TRP A 94 -23.28 -0.35 5.06
CA TRP A 94 -22.86 0.65 6.04
C TRP A 94 -21.97 1.78 5.46
N ASN A 95 -21.35 1.58 4.28
CA ASN A 95 -20.48 2.57 3.61
C ASN A 95 -21.17 3.31 2.47
N ASN A 96 -22.50 3.48 2.52
CA ASN A 96 -23.25 4.21 1.48
C ASN A 96 -23.00 3.68 0.06
N LYS A 97 -23.00 2.37 -0.14
CA LYS A 97 -22.75 1.65 -1.39
C LYS A 97 -21.32 1.80 -1.93
N LYS A 98 -20.38 2.16 -1.11
CA LYS A 98 -18.94 2.18 -1.46
C LYS A 98 -18.25 0.97 -0.87
N MET A 99 -17.35 0.37 -1.64
CA MET A 99 -16.47 -0.68 -1.17
C MET A 99 -15.27 -0.05 -0.47
N GLU A 100 -15.27 -0.03 0.86
CA GLU A 100 -14.22 0.59 1.68
C GLU A 100 -13.64 -0.38 2.71
N VAL A 101 -13.71 -1.68 2.43
CA VAL A 101 -13.16 -2.72 3.29
C VAL A 101 -12.24 -3.64 2.51
N VAL A 102 -11.34 -4.31 3.21
CA VAL A 102 -10.39 -5.25 2.61
C VAL A 102 -10.35 -6.57 3.35
N VAL A 103 -10.02 -7.64 2.64
CA VAL A 103 -9.73 -8.95 3.20
C VAL A 103 -8.27 -9.26 2.94
N ASN A 104 -7.50 -9.45 4.02
CA ASN A 104 -6.13 -9.92 3.93
C ASN A 104 -6.08 -11.42 4.15
N LEU A 105 -5.30 -12.10 3.32
CA LEU A 105 -5.12 -13.53 3.40
C LEU A 105 -3.64 -13.89 3.33
N LYS A 106 -3.16 -14.63 4.33
CA LYS A 106 -1.79 -15.16 4.38
C LYS A 106 -1.60 -16.29 3.38
N GLY A 107 -0.39 -16.39 2.83
CA GLY A 107 -0.05 -17.45 1.89
C GLY A 107 -0.50 -17.25 0.45
N VAL A 108 -1.19 -16.16 0.14
CA VAL A 108 -1.58 -15.81 -1.22
C VAL A 108 -0.39 -15.22 -1.97
N GLY A 109 0.30 -16.06 -2.76
CA GLY A 109 1.32 -15.59 -3.72
C GLY A 109 2.61 -15.02 -3.10
N GLY A 110 3.10 -15.53 -1.99
CA GLY A 110 4.41 -15.20 -1.42
C GLY A 110 5.51 -16.19 -1.82
N ARG A 111 6.50 -16.35 -0.95
CA ARG A 111 7.57 -17.35 -1.05
C ARG A 111 7.06 -18.76 -1.43
N TRP A 112 5.79 -19.01 -1.20
CA TRP A 112 5.05 -20.23 -1.47
C TRP A 112 4.24 -20.21 -2.76
N ASN A 113 4.41 -19.28 -3.62
CA ASN A 113 3.97 -19.08 -5.02
C ASN A 113 2.84 -20.03 -5.54
N SER A 114 1.86 -20.29 -4.68
CA SER A 114 0.83 -21.29 -4.95
C SER A 114 -0.23 -20.83 -5.97
N PHE A 115 -0.43 -19.51 -6.12
CA PHE A 115 -1.44 -18.99 -7.06
C PHE A 115 -1.03 -19.10 -8.53
N GLN A 116 0.23 -18.83 -8.85
CA GLN A 116 0.69 -18.86 -10.25
C GLN A 116 0.70 -20.27 -10.84
N ASN A 117 0.81 -21.28 -9.99
CA ASN A 117 0.96 -22.68 -10.40
C ASN A 117 -0.26 -23.57 -10.15
N ASN A 118 -1.36 -23.01 -9.59
CA ASN A 118 -2.56 -23.78 -9.30
C ASN A 118 -3.83 -23.15 -9.89
N PRO A 119 -4.33 -23.72 -11.01
CA PRO A 119 -5.56 -23.23 -11.67
C PRO A 119 -6.80 -23.23 -10.77
N GLY A 120 -6.83 -24.08 -9.73
CA GLY A 120 -7.95 -24.14 -8.78
C GLY A 120 -8.12 -22.89 -7.92
N LEU A 121 -7.08 -22.02 -7.86
CA LEU A 121 -7.11 -20.76 -7.10
C LEU A 121 -7.44 -19.53 -7.93
N LEU A 122 -7.48 -19.64 -9.26
CA LEU A 122 -7.88 -18.53 -10.12
C LEU A 122 -9.20 -17.85 -9.68
N PRO A 123 -10.20 -18.58 -9.18
CA PRO A 123 -11.39 -17.96 -8.63
C PRO A 123 -11.10 -17.02 -7.46
N PHE A 124 -10.11 -17.32 -6.63
CA PHE A 124 -9.77 -16.53 -5.43
C PHE A 124 -8.90 -15.31 -5.74
N VAL A 125 -8.04 -15.38 -6.76
CA VAL A 125 -7.24 -14.22 -7.23
C VAL A 125 -8.15 -13.07 -7.63
N ASN A 126 -9.33 -13.38 -8.16
CA ASN A 126 -10.31 -12.39 -8.62
C ASN A 126 -11.26 -11.89 -7.50
N MET A 127 -11.06 -12.28 -6.25
CA MET A 127 -11.91 -11.90 -5.12
C MET A 127 -11.47 -10.62 -4.41
N ALA A 128 -10.61 -9.80 -5.02
CA ALA A 128 -10.10 -8.55 -4.42
C ALA A 128 -9.47 -8.76 -3.03
N LEU A 129 -8.63 -9.79 -2.90
CA LEU A 129 -7.91 -10.10 -1.67
C LEU A 129 -6.56 -9.38 -1.63
N VAL A 130 -6.19 -8.89 -0.45
CA VAL A 130 -4.84 -8.37 -0.20
C VAL A 130 -3.94 -9.51 0.23
N LYS A 131 -2.84 -9.70 -0.50
CA LYS A 131 -1.80 -10.67 -0.18
C LYS A 131 -1.14 -10.29 1.15
N SER A 132 -0.99 -11.27 2.05
CA SER A 132 -0.20 -11.13 3.27
C SER A 132 0.95 -12.14 3.31
N THR A 133 2.13 -11.68 3.73
CA THR A 133 3.36 -12.49 3.82
C THR A 133 3.99 -12.36 5.20
N GLU A 134 4.61 -13.44 5.69
CA GLU A 134 5.27 -13.45 7.00
C GLU A 134 6.78 -13.25 6.86
N VAL A 135 7.30 -12.21 7.52
CA VAL A 135 8.76 -11.91 7.61
C VAL A 135 9.47 -11.88 6.23
N TYR A 136 8.72 -11.67 5.17
CA TYR A 136 9.24 -11.69 3.80
C TYR A 136 9.00 -10.34 3.14
N ILE A 137 10.08 -9.78 2.61
CA ILE A 137 10.03 -8.55 1.82
C ILE A 137 10.01 -8.94 0.34
N GLU A 138 9.04 -8.43 -0.39
CA GLU A 138 8.95 -8.64 -1.84
C GLU A 138 10.22 -8.14 -2.52
N PRO A 139 10.78 -8.86 -3.50
CA PRO A 139 12.02 -8.45 -4.15
C PRO A 139 11.85 -7.25 -5.08
N GLU A 140 10.63 -7.04 -5.60
CA GLU A 140 10.31 -6.02 -6.61
C GLU A 140 9.11 -5.17 -6.18
N ILE A 141 8.87 -4.08 -6.90
CA ILE A 141 7.64 -3.29 -6.74
C ILE A 141 6.45 -4.15 -7.15
N MET A 142 5.49 -4.27 -6.24
CA MET A 142 4.27 -5.02 -6.49
C MET A 142 3.21 -4.14 -7.14
N ALA A 143 2.52 -4.68 -8.14
CA ALA A 143 1.45 -3.98 -8.83
C ALA A 143 0.24 -3.69 -7.92
N TYR A 144 -0.06 -4.61 -7.04
CA TYR A 144 -1.13 -4.48 -6.06
C TYR A 144 -0.57 -4.33 -4.65
N PRO A 145 -1.23 -3.57 -3.76
CA PRO A 145 -0.85 -3.49 -2.37
C PRO A 145 -0.76 -4.87 -1.72
N PHE A 146 0.21 -5.06 -0.85
CA PHE A 146 0.37 -6.25 -0.03
C PHE A 146 0.65 -5.88 1.43
N GLN A 147 0.57 -6.85 2.33
CA GLN A 147 0.95 -6.69 3.72
C GLN A 147 2.10 -7.64 4.06
N THR A 148 3.10 -7.13 4.78
CA THR A 148 4.09 -7.98 5.44
C THR A 148 3.83 -7.97 6.93
N GLU A 149 3.73 -9.16 7.50
CA GLU A 149 3.66 -9.34 8.94
C GLU A 149 5.06 -9.54 9.49
N THR A 150 5.35 -8.85 10.56
CA THR A 150 6.60 -9.04 11.29
C THR A 150 6.37 -8.89 12.79
N SER A 151 7.23 -9.48 13.58
CA SER A 151 7.20 -9.31 15.03
C SER A 151 8.37 -8.47 15.49
N ILE A 152 8.16 -7.69 16.55
CA ILE A 152 9.23 -6.94 17.22
C ILE A 152 10.29 -7.88 17.81
N ALA A 153 9.95 -9.16 18.01
CA ALA A 153 10.83 -10.23 18.46
C ALA A 153 10.28 -11.60 17.97
N GLU A 154 9.94 -12.50 18.86
CA GLU A 154 9.17 -13.71 18.55
C GLU A 154 7.67 -13.41 18.56
N TRP A 155 6.84 -14.32 18.02
CA TRP A 155 5.39 -14.11 17.95
C TRP A 155 4.72 -14.08 19.32
N HIS A 156 5.24 -14.83 20.29
CA HIS A 156 4.72 -14.92 21.65
C HIS A 156 5.75 -14.46 22.66
N TYR A 157 5.26 -13.85 23.76
CA TYR A 157 6.13 -13.41 24.84
C TYR A 157 6.84 -14.58 25.54
N LYS A 158 8.13 -14.40 25.78
CA LYS A 158 8.91 -15.20 26.71
C LYS A 158 9.91 -14.31 27.45
N THR A 159 10.29 -14.70 28.67
CA THR A 159 11.28 -13.97 29.46
C THR A 159 12.64 -13.95 28.73
N GLY A 160 13.28 -12.77 28.71
CA GLY A 160 14.59 -12.58 28.13
C GLY A 160 14.63 -12.42 26.62
N MET A 161 13.52 -12.06 25.99
CA MET A 161 13.45 -11.74 24.55
C MET A 161 14.40 -10.62 24.18
N LYS A 162 14.95 -10.70 22.96
CA LYS A 162 15.70 -9.63 22.33
C LYS A 162 14.78 -8.96 21.31
N TYR A 163 14.54 -7.69 21.49
CA TYR A 163 13.69 -6.88 20.60
C TYR A 163 14.51 -6.27 19.46
N LEU A 164 13.89 -6.16 18.29
CA LEU A 164 14.42 -5.29 17.23
C LEU A 164 14.37 -3.84 17.70
N ASP A 165 15.36 -3.07 17.34
CA ASP A 165 15.39 -1.64 17.64
C ASP A 165 14.45 -0.84 16.72
N ALA A 166 14.17 0.41 17.09
CA ALA A 166 13.27 1.27 16.33
C ALA A 166 13.79 1.55 14.92
N ARG A 167 15.12 1.66 14.74
CA ARG A 167 15.73 1.87 13.42
C ARG A 167 15.47 0.70 12.48
N ARG A 168 15.65 -0.54 12.95
CA ARG A 168 15.39 -1.72 12.10
C ARG A 168 13.92 -1.83 11.71
N LEU A 169 13.00 -1.53 12.62
CA LEU A 169 11.56 -1.55 12.34
C LEU A 169 11.15 -0.46 11.34
N VAL A 170 11.69 0.74 11.45
CA VAL A 170 11.49 1.81 10.46
C VAL A 170 12.08 1.43 9.11
N GLN A 171 13.24 0.77 9.09
CA GLN A 171 13.84 0.28 7.86
C GLN A 171 12.93 -0.78 7.19
N LEU A 172 12.41 -1.75 7.93
CA LEU A 172 11.45 -2.74 7.43
C LEU A 172 10.19 -2.08 6.87
N LEU A 173 9.68 -1.06 7.55
CA LEU A 173 8.55 -0.28 7.05
C LEU A 173 8.86 0.37 5.69
N MET A 174 10.01 1.01 5.54
CA MET A 174 10.42 1.62 4.27
C MET A 174 10.68 0.58 3.17
N GLU A 175 11.24 -0.57 3.53
CA GLU A 175 11.42 -1.70 2.61
C GLU A 175 10.09 -2.18 2.03
N ASN A 176 9.04 -2.22 2.83
CA ASN A 176 7.68 -2.57 2.38
C ASN A 176 7.03 -1.46 1.56
N VAL A 177 6.99 -0.25 2.10
CA VAL A 177 6.28 0.88 1.48
C VAL A 177 6.87 1.24 0.12
N SER A 178 8.19 1.18 -0.04
CA SER A 178 8.85 1.42 -1.33
C SER A 178 8.51 0.38 -2.40
N ARG A 179 7.89 -0.74 -2.03
CA ARG A 179 7.46 -1.83 -2.93
C ARG A 179 5.94 -1.99 -3.04
N ASN A 180 5.19 -0.98 -2.62
CA ASN A 180 3.73 -0.97 -2.56
C ASN A 180 3.14 -1.80 -1.40
N GLY A 181 3.91 -2.03 -0.34
CA GLY A 181 3.49 -2.83 0.80
C GLY A 181 3.10 -2.01 2.02
N THR A 182 2.38 -2.64 2.92
CA THR A 182 2.13 -2.21 4.29
C THR A 182 2.82 -3.15 5.27
N MET A 183 2.93 -2.75 6.52
CA MET A 183 3.53 -3.57 7.57
C MET A 183 2.58 -3.75 8.74
N LEU A 184 2.30 -5.00 9.09
CA LEU A 184 1.64 -5.37 10.34
C LEU A 184 2.72 -5.76 11.35
N LEU A 185 2.86 -4.96 12.42
CA LEU A 185 3.86 -5.19 13.45
C LEU A 185 3.21 -5.83 14.68
N ASN A 186 3.58 -7.08 14.96
CA ASN A 186 3.21 -7.75 16.20
C ASN A 186 4.05 -7.23 17.37
N LEU A 187 3.36 -6.79 18.42
CA LEU A 187 3.96 -6.41 19.69
C LEU A 187 3.68 -7.51 20.71
N THR A 188 4.72 -8.24 21.12
CA THR A 188 4.57 -9.34 22.07
C THR A 188 4.15 -8.87 23.45
N GLN A 189 3.00 -9.35 23.91
CA GLN A 189 2.35 -8.96 25.17
C GLN A 189 2.60 -10.00 26.25
N HIS A 190 2.72 -9.53 27.51
CA HIS A 190 2.64 -10.41 28.67
C HIS A 190 1.26 -11.08 28.76
N GLY A 191 1.19 -12.22 29.44
CA GLY A 191 -0.09 -12.90 29.67
C GLY A 191 -1.14 -12.07 30.42
N ARG A 192 -0.75 -11.00 31.08
CA ARG A 192 -1.65 -10.01 31.73
C ARG A 192 -2.09 -8.87 30.80
N GLY A 193 -1.60 -8.83 29.55
CA GLY A 193 -2.03 -7.89 28.51
C GLY A 193 -1.25 -6.57 28.40
N ASP A 194 -0.20 -6.37 29.22
CA ASP A 194 0.70 -5.21 29.08
C ASP A 194 1.95 -5.53 28.25
N LEU A 195 2.71 -4.49 27.92
CA LEU A 195 3.96 -4.57 27.15
C LEU A 195 5.17 -4.29 28.04
N ASP A 196 6.32 -4.87 27.69
CA ASP A 196 7.58 -4.47 28.29
C ASP A 196 7.83 -2.97 28.09
N PRO A 197 8.39 -2.26 29.09
CA PRO A 197 8.75 -0.85 28.95
C PRO A 197 9.66 -0.56 27.75
N VAL A 198 10.53 -1.51 27.37
CA VAL A 198 11.40 -1.40 26.18
C VAL A 198 10.56 -1.34 24.91
N VAL A 199 9.55 -2.19 24.77
CA VAL A 199 8.63 -2.20 23.60
C VAL A 199 7.88 -0.87 23.53
N VAL A 200 7.40 -0.37 24.67
CA VAL A 200 6.74 0.95 24.73
C VAL A 200 7.69 2.06 24.30
N GLY A 201 8.97 2.01 24.68
CA GLY A 201 10.01 2.94 24.25
C GLY A 201 10.21 2.91 22.74
N ILE A 202 10.38 1.72 22.16
CA ILE A 202 10.52 1.52 20.70
C ILE A 202 9.32 2.09 19.95
N CYS A 203 8.09 1.82 20.39
CA CYS A 203 6.89 2.37 19.78
C CYS A 203 6.83 3.90 19.84
N LYS A 204 7.28 4.51 20.94
CA LYS A 204 7.39 5.98 21.06
C LYS A 204 8.39 6.56 20.08
N ASP A 205 9.55 5.93 19.93
CA ASP A 205 10.59 6.37 18.99
C ASP A 205 10.10 6.28 17.53
N ILE A 206 9.43 5.18 17.15
CA ILE A 206 8.81 5.04 15.83
C ILE A 206 7.73 6.11 15.62
N GLY A 207 6.87 6.33 16.62
CA GLY A 207 5.83 7.37 16.56
C GLY A 207 6.41 8.78 16.41
N ALA A 208 7.48 9.11 17.11
CA ALA A 208 8.18 10.39 16.98
C ALA A 208 8.81 10.55 15.58
N TRP A 209 9.42 9.48 15.05
CA TRP A 209 9.98 9.48 13.70
C TRP A 209 8.87 9.67 12.64
N LEU A 210 7.76 8.93 12.75
CA LEU A 210 6.62 9.04 11.83
C LEU A 210 5.97 10.43 11.87
N LYS A 211 5.93 11.09 13.02
CA LYS A 211 5.42 12.45 13.13
C LYS A 211 6.20 13.46 12.27
N LEU A 212 7.48 13.23 12.07
CA LEU A 212 8.37 14.09 11.29
C LEU A 212 8.48 13.68 9.82
N ASN A 213 8.34 12.37 9.54
CA ASN A 213 8.64 11.79 8.23
C ASN A 213 7.43 11.08 7.58
N GLY A 214 6.27 11.12 8.23
CA GLY A 214 5.09 10.34 7.81
C GLY A 214 4.57 10.66 6.42
N GLU A 215 4.88 11.84 5.87
CA GLU A 215 4.52 12.18 4.49
C GLU A 215 5.21 11.29 3.43
N ALA A 216 6.34 10.67 3.78
CA ALA A 216 7.02 9.67 2.94
C ALA A 216 6.39 8.27 3.04
N ILE A 217 5.48 8.05 4.01
CA ILE A 217 4.88 6.76 4.35
C ILE A 217 3.37 6.77 4.06
N TYR A 218 2.63 7.68 4.73
CA TYR A 218 1.18 7.69 4.67
C TYR A 218 0.66 8.18 3.33
N GLY A 219 -0.08 7.30 2.64
CA GLY A 219 -0.62 7.57 1.33
C GLY A 219 0.46 7.71 0.24
N SER A 220 1.69 7.27 0.49
CA SER A 220 2.71 7.22 -0.55
C SER A 220 2.48 6.07 -1.53
N ARG A 221 3.17 6.13 -2.66
CA ARG A 221 3.26 5.07 -3.66
C ARG A 221 4.74 4.79 -3.94
N PRO A 222 5.09 3.63 -4.48
CA PRO A 222 6.44 3.40 -4.97
C PRO A 222 6.87 4.46 -5.97
N PHE A 223 8.16 4.74 -5.99
CA PHE A 223 8.79 5.43 -7.10
C PHE A 223 9.16 4.40 -8.19
N GLU A 224 9.71 4.80 -9.35
CA GLU A 224 10.12 3.89 -10.44
C GLU A 224 11.04 2.76 -9.98
N ILE A 225 11.80 2.99 -8.94
CA ILE A 225 12.63 1.99 -8.27
C ILE A 225 12.33 2.00 -6.77
N TYR A 226 12.36 0.84 -6.16
CA TYR A 226 12.11 0.73 -4.72
C TYR A 226 13.32 1.14 -3.88
N GLY A 227 14.55 0.99 -4.40
CA GLY A 227 15.73 1.27 -3.61
C GLY A 227 17.04 0.85 -4.27
N GLY A 228 18.14 1.12 -3.56
CA GLY A 228 19.51 0.81 -3.92
C GLY A 228 20.48 1.72 -3.17
N ASP A 229 21.73 1.31 -3.01
CA ASP A 229 22.79 2.08 -2.34
C ASP A 229 22.38 2.58 -0.93
N SER A 230 21.70 1.76 -0.13
CA SER A 230 21.16 2.10 1.20
C SER A 230 20.08 3.20 1.21
N ALA A 231 19.40 3.40 0.11
CA ALA A 231 18.28 4.32 -0.04
C ALA A 231 17.01 3.59 -0.49
N TYR A 232 15.84 4.09 -0.04
CA TYR A 232 14.50 3.62 -0.44
C TYR A 232 13.72 4.80 -0.98
N TYR A 233 12.91 4.57 -2.01
CA TYR A 233 12.25 5.64 -2.73
C TYR A 233 10.73 5.47 -2.67
N THR A 234 10.04 6.56 -2.37
CA THR A 234 8.58 6.68 -2.49
C THR A 234 8.23 7.99 -3.17
N ARG A 235 6.98 8.13 -3.60
CA ARG A 235 6.43 9.39 -4.08
C ARG A 235 5.10 9.69 -3.38
N ASN A 236 4.80 10.95 -3.21
CA ASN A 236 3.54 11.40 -2.64
C ASN A 236 3.26 12.83 -3.10
N ARG A 237 2.07 13.06 -3.66
CA ARG A 237 1.59 14.39 -4.09
C ARG A 237 2.60 15.16 -4.94
N GLY A 238 3.26 14.44 -5.87
CA GLY A 238 4.23 15.01 -6.79
C GLY A 238 5.61 15.31 -6.20
N PHE A 239 5.92 14.86 -4.98
CA PHE A 239 7.27 14.85 -4.40
C PHE A 239 7.86 13.46 -4.44
N VAL A 240 9.17 13.39 -4.60
CA VAL A 240 9.93 12.15 -4.40
C VAL A 240 10.56 12.19 -3.02
N TYR A 241 10.42 11.10 -2.28
CA TYR A 241 11.01 10.93 -0.95
C TYR A 241 12.09 9.88 -1.02
N VAL A 242 13.22 10.17 -0.39
CA VAL A 242 14.37 9.27 -0.33
C VAL A 242 14.73 9.01 1.12
N ALA A 243 14.46 7.78 1.56
CA ALA A 243 14.88 7.32 2.88
C ALA A 243 16.32 6.80 2.79
N ILE A 244 17.23 7.44 3.49
CA ILE A 244 18.63 7.05 3.59
C ILE A 244 18.83 6.33 4.91
N SER A 245 19.13 5.04 4.83
CA SER A 245 19.25 4.17 6.02
C SER A 245 20.60 4.26 6.75
N ASP A 246 21.58 4.92 6.16
CA ASP A 246 22.90 5.15 6.77
C ASP A 246 23.37 6.58 6.51
N TRP A 247 22.61 7.54 7.06
CA TRP A 247 22.97 8.95 6.98
C TRP A 247 24.19 9.25 7.87
N ARG A 248 25.24 9.86 7.29
CA ARG A 248 26.48 10.15 7.97
C ARG A 248 26.82 11.64 8.05
N ASN A 249 25.85 12.52 7.89
CA ASN A 249 26.05 13.96 7.82
C ASN A 249 27.09 14.39 6.76
N SER A 250 27.11 13.68 5.66
CA SER A 250 28.05 13.87 4.55
C SER A 250 27.32 13.84 3.20
N ALA A 251 28.03 14.13 2.13
CA ALA A 251 27.47 14.06 0.78
C ALA A 251 26.98 12.65 0.45
N VAL A 252 25.80 12.56 -0.13
CA VAL A 252 25.21 11.32 -0.67
C VAL A 252 24.93 11.51 -2.16
N THR A 253 25.12 10.46 -2.97
CA THR A 253 24.80 10.44 -4.38
C THR A 253 23.69 9.43 -4.65
N LEU A 254 22.55 9.92 -5.11
CA LEU A 254 21.36 9.16 -5.43
C LEU A 254 21.33 8.89 -6.93
N LYS A 255 21.90 7.76 -7.34
CA LYS A 255 22.10 7.41 -8.77
C LYS A 255 20.79 7.33 -9.54
N ALA A 256 19.71 6.87 -8.91
CA ALA A 256 18.39 6.79 -9.50
C ALA A 256 17.81 8.13 -9.93
N LEU A 257 18.25 9.23 -9.32
CA LEU A 257 17.73 10.57 -9.59
C LEU A 257 18.64 11.36 -10.54
N HIS A 258 19.19 10.69 -11.57
CA HIS A 258 20.05 11.32 -12.56
C HIS A 258 19.26 12.24 -13.52
N LYS A 259 19.97 13.17 -14.16
CA LYS A 259 19.40 14.06 -15.16
C LYS A 259 18.91 13.25 -16.38
N GLY A 260 17.68 13.52 -16.82
CA GLY A 260 17.10 12.86 -18.00
C GLY A 260 16.44 11.52 -17.70
N GLY A 261 16.26 11.15 -16.45
CA GLY A 261 15.36 10.05 -16.05
C GLY A 261 13.92 10.30 -16.50
N ALA A 262 13.16 9.22 -16.67
CA ALA A 262 11.85 9.29 -17.34
C ALA A 262 10.83 10.15 -16.58
N THR A 263 10.78 10.05 -15.25
CA THR A 263 9.74 10.65 -14.43
C THR A 263 10.19 11.82 -13.56
N LEU A 264 11.49 11.92 -13.22
CA LEU A 264 12.01 13.07 -12.48
C LEU A 264 12.45 14.16 -13.44
N GLY A 265 11.91 15.37 -13.27
CA GLY A 265 12.35 16.57 -13.96
C GLY A 265 13.68 17.13 -13.44
N LYS A 266 13.94 18.40 -13.72
CA LYS A 266 15.06 19.10 -13.11
C LYS A 266 14.75 19.35 -11.65
N VAL A 267 15.60 18.86 -10.74
CA VAL A 267 15.47 19.11 -9.30
C VAL A 267 15.60 20.60 -9.01
N THR A 268 14.62 21.15 -8.30
CA THR A 268 14.54 22.58 -7.95
C THR A 268 14.75 22.82 -6.45
N LYS A 269 14.46 21.81 -5.61
CA LYS A 269 14.63 21.89 -4.16
C LYS A 269 14.91 20.52 -3.55
N VAL A 270 15.75 20.48 -2.54
CA VAL A 270 15.99 19.32 -1.68
C VAL A 270 15.84 19.74 -0.23
N GLU A 271 15.07 19.02 0.54
CA GLU A 271 14.84 19.27 1.96
C GLU A 271 15.12 18.01 2.76
N LEU A 272 15.74 18.16 3.91
CA LEU A 272 15.93 17.07 4.88
C LEU A 272 14.82 17.20 5.93
N LEU A 273 13.88 16.26 5.94
CA LEU A 273 12.71 16.31 6.82
C LEU A 273 13.12 16.32 8.30
N GLY A 274 12.40 17.09 9.11
CA GLY A 274 12.71 17.28 10.53
C GLY A 274 14.01 18.05 10.80
N SER A 275 14.60 18.68 9.78
CA SER A 275 15.82 19.49 9.90
C SER A 275 15.58 20.87 9.27
N GLY A 276 16.13 21.91 9.89
CA GLY A 276 16.20 23.26 9.31
C GLY A 276 17.46 23.50 8.46
N VAL A 277 18.31 22.49 8.28
CA VAL A 277 19.59 22.64 7.57
C VAL A 277 19.34 22.68 6.06
N ALA A 278 19.91 23.69 5.40
CA ALA A 278 19.85 23.78 3.94
C ALA A 278 20.64 22.66 3.27
N MET A 279 20.14 22.20 2.12
CA MET A 279 20.81 21.18 1.31
C MET A 279 21.38 21.82 0.04
N HIS A 280 22.68 21.64 -0.17
CA HIS A 280 23.30 21.87 -1.48
C HIS A 280 23.10 20.63 -2.34
N PHE A 281 22.78 20.81 -3.61
CA PHE A 281 22.60 19.68 -4.53
C PHE A 281 23.06 19.99 -5.94
N VAL A 282 23.48 18.95 -6.64
CA VAL A 282 23.83 18.98 -8.08
C VAL A 282 23.23 17.72 -8.71
N GLN A 283 22.44 17.91 -9.78
CA GLN A 283 21.87 16.82 -10.58
C GLN A 283 22.62 16.74 -11.92
N ASP A 284 23.26 15.61 -12.15
CA ASP A 284 23.97 15.30 -13.41
C ASP A 284 23.62 13.89 -13.93
N ASP A 285 24.34 13.43 -14.95
CA ASP A 285 24.12 12.11 -15.57
C ASP A 285 24.48 10.95 -14.64
N LYS A 286 25.17 11.20 -13.51
CA LYS A 286 25.58 10.19 -12.52
C LYS A 286 24.58 10.08 -11.36
N GLY A 287 23.70 11.06 -11.19
CA GLY A 287 22.70 11.10 -10.15
C GLY A 287 22.45 12.47 -9.55
N LEU A 288 21.72 12.51 -8.46
CA LEU A 288 21.53 13.68 -7.63
C LEU A 288 22.50 13.58 -6.43
N ARG A 289 23.51 14.45 -6.41
CA ARG A 289 24.41 14.60 -5.28
C ARG A 289 23.83 15.62 -4.31
N VAL A 290 23.65 15.25 -3.06
CA VAL A 290 23.11 16.09 -2.00
C VAL A 290 24.14 16.21 -0.87
N THR A 291 24.36 17.43 -0.37
CA THR A 291 25.31 17.72 0.71
C THR A 291 24.67 18.67 1.71
N PRO A 292 24.66 18.38 3.02
CA PRO A 292 24.17 19.33 4.00
C PRO A 292 25.08 20.57 4.07
N ALA A 293 24.48 21.75 4.25
CA ALA A 293 25.22 23.02 4.37
C ALA A 293 25.87 23.21 5.75
N GLY A 294 25.57 22.33 6.70
CA GLY A 294 26.10 22.37 8.06
C GLY A 294 25.77 21.08 8.81
N ASP A 295 26.06 21.07 10.11
CA ASP A 295 25.79 19.90 10.95
C ASP A 295 24.28 19.67 11.10
N VAL A 296 23.87 18.43 10.90
CA VAL A 296 22.49 17.99 11.04
C VAL A 296 22.30 17.39 12.43
N ALA A 297 21.51 18.06 13.25
CA ALA A 297 21.16 17.56 14.59
C ALA A 297 20.33 16.26 14.49
N PRO A 298 20.40 15.38 15.51
CA PRO A 298 19.49 14.25 15.65
C PRO A 298 18.02 14.69 15.63
N LEU A 299 17.13 13.84 15.12
CA LEU A 299 15.69 14.09 15.17
C LEU A 299 15.20 14.17 16.61
N PRO A 300 14.41 15.19 16.97
CA PRO A 300 13.96 15.38 18.34
C PRO A 300 12.94 14.33 18.80
N GLY A 301 12.95 14.02 20.09
CA GLY A 301 11.97 13.13 20.72
C GLY A 301 12.18 11.65 20.46
N ILE A 302 13.32 11.25 19.89
CA ILE A 302 13.71 9.87 19.61
C ILE A 302 14.87 9.49 20.52
N SER A 303 14.69 8.42 21.30
CA SER A 303 15.69 7.91 22.24
C SER A 303 16.74 7.04 21.52
N ASP A 304 16.34 6.30 20.50
CA ASP A 304 17.25 5.52 19.64
C ASP A 304 18.09 6.46 18.78
N GLN A 305 19.35 6.67 19.20
CA GLN A 305 20.26 7.57 18.49
C GLN A 305 20.62 7.09 17.09
N SER A 306 20.57 5.79 16.84
CA SER A 306 20.81 5.21 15.52
C SER A 306 19.69 5.56 14.55
N LEU A 307 18.45 5.62 15.03
CA LEU A 307 17.30 6.11 14.28
C LEU A 307 17.33 7.62 14.12
N ALA A 308 17.52 8.36 15.23
CA ALA A 308 17.47 9.82 15.26
C ALA A 308 18.50 10.48 14.33
N SER A 309 19.70 9.90 14.23
CA SER A 309 20.80 10.45 13.43
C SER A 309 21.01 9.72 12.11
N GLY A 310 20.82 8.40 12.08
CA GLY A 310 21.23 7.52 10.99
C GLY A 310 20.16 7.21 9.96
N PHE A 311 18.87 7.44 10.24
CA PHE A 311 17.79 7.16 9.30
C PHE A 311 17.04 8.45 8.95
N ARG A 312 17.29 9.01 7.76
CA ARG A 312 16.82 10.35 7.38
C ARG A 312 16.05 10.31 6.06
N ILE A 313 15.11 11.21 5.92
CA ILE A 313 14.31 11.36 4.70
C ILE A 313 14.64 12.68 4.01
N LEU A 314 14.99 12.59 2.73
CA LEU A 314 15.02 13.73 1.82
C LEU A 314 13.67 13.86 1.09
N ARG A 315 13.13 15.06 1.01
CA ARG A 315 12.04 15.42 0.11
C ARG A 315 12.63 16.16 -1.09
N ILE A 316 12.38 15.62 -2.28
CA ILE A 316 12.87 16.14 -3.54
C ILE A 316 11.72 16.82 -4.29
N THR A 317 11.92 18.07 -4.70
CA THR A 317 11.01 18.80 -5.58
C THR A 317 11.69 18.98 -6.92
N ASP A 318 11.00 18.68 -8.00
CA ASP A 318 11.44 18.94 -9.36
C ASP A 318 10.59 20.01 -10.05
N ASP A 319 10.91 20.35 -11.30
CA ASP A 319 10.14 21.28 -12.14
C ASP A 319 8.88 20.65 -12.74
N LYS A 320 8.70 19.32 -12.59
CA LYS A 320 7.54 18.58 -13.06
C LYS A 320 6.82 17.96 -11.87
N GLY A 321 5.66 18.45 -11.54
CA GLY A 321 4.80 17.84 -10.52
C GLY A 321 3.95 16.73 -11.13
N TRP A 322 4.49 15.53 -11.31
CA TRP A 322 3.71 14.36 -11.70
C TRP A 322 2.72 13.96 -10.60
N ILE A 323 1.48 13.73 -10.98
CA ILE A 323 0.45 13.12 -10.15
C ILE A 323 -0.11 11.95 -10.95
N ASN A 324 0.12 10.74 -10.46
CA ASN A 324 -0.42 9.53 -11.07
C ASN A 324 -1.92 9.42 -10.83
N ASP A 325 -2.58 8.61 -11.63
CA ASP A 325 -4.01 8.35 -11.53
C ASP A 325 -4.44 7.72 -10.19
N ASP A 326 -3.51 7.11 -9.47
CA ASP A 326 -3.72 6.49 -8.15
C ASP A 326 -3.06 7.23 -6.98
N ASP A 327 -2.47 8.40 -7.20
CA ASP A 327 -1.80 9.15 -6.13
C ASP A 327 -2.79 9.60 -5.04
N PRO A 328 -2.35 9.66 -3.78
CA PRO A 328 -3.17 10.17 -2.69
C PRO A 328 -3.66 11.60 -2.96
N GLY A 329 -4.97 11.78 -2.88
CA GLY A 329 -5.62 13.05 -3.21
C GLY A 329 -6.19 13.09 -4.62
N VAL A 330 -6.01 12.05 -5.42
CA VAL A 330 -6.87 11.76 -6.57
C VAL A 330 -8.18 11.18 -6.06
N ILE A 331 -9.29 11.71 -6.55
CA ILE A 331 -10.64 11.21 -6.28
C ILE A 331 -11.23 10.78 -7.61
N ALA A 332 -11.45 9.49 -7.78
CA ALA A 332 -11.98 8.89 -8.99
C ALA A 332 -13.33 8.21 -8.68
N THR A 333 -14.44 8.92 -8.90
CA THR A 333 -15.78 8.40 -8.63
C THR A 333 -16.35 7.72 -9.87
N GLY A 334 -16.63 6.42 -9.77
CA GLY A 334 -17.13 5.59 -10.87
C GLY A 334 -16.02 5.07 -11.81
N TRP A 335 -14.75 5.39 -11.54
CA TRP A 335 -13.62 4.91 -12.32
C TRP A 335 -13.04 3.64 -11.72
N GLU A 336 -12.52 2.76 -12.57
CA GLU A 336 -11.85 1.52 -12.21
C GLU A 336 -10.36 1.61 -12.54
N ARG A 337 -9.52 1.16 -11.61
CA ARG A 337 -8.06 1.13 -11.81
C ARG A 337 -7.63 -0.21 -12.38
N TYR A 338 -6.74 -0.15 -13.35
CA TYR A 338 -6.08 -1.31 -13.95
C TYR A 338 -4.58 -1.14 -13.80
N CYS A 339 -3.85 -2.23 -13.56
CA CYS A 339 -2.39 -2.25 -13.45
C CYS A 339 -1.83 -3.53 -14.08
N ASN A 340 -0.52 -3.59 -14.28
CA ASN A 340 0.18 -4.67 -15.00
C ASN A 340 -0.32 -4.88 -16.43
N LEU A 341 -0.63 -3.80 -17.11
CA LEU A 341 -1.19 -3.88 -18.46
C LEU A 341 -0.12 -4.20 -19.51
N GLY A 342 1.17 -3.95 -19.22
CA GLY A 342 2.26 -4.05 -20.20
C GLY A 342 2.02 -3.18 -21.45
N ALA A 343 1.19 -2.14 -21.31
CA ALA A 343 0.65 -1.35 -22.40
C ALA A 343 1.39 -0.02 -22.62
N GLY A 344 2.45 0.23 -21.82
CA GLY A 344 3.32 1.39 -21.89
C GLY A 344 2.76 2.64 -21.24
N ASP A 345 1.76 2.53 -20.38
CA ASP A 345 1.23 3.61 -19.55
C ASP A 345 2.21 3.97 -18.43
N PHE A 346 2.05 5.14 -17.83
CA PHE A 346 2.88 5.59 -16.72
C PHE A 346 2.71 4.67 -15.52
N ASN A 347 3.81 4.16 -14.95
CA ASN A 347 3.81 3.13 -13.90
C ASN A 347 3.09 1.82 -14.23
N ASP A 348 2.82 1.56 -15.51
CA ASP A 348 2.08 0.38 -16.00
C ASP A 348 0.68 0.24 -15.39
N ASP A 349 0.04 1.37 -15.09
CA ASP A 349 -1.32 1.43 -14.56
C ASP A 349 -2.19 2.45 -15.32
N LEU A 350 -3.48 2.47 -15.03
CA LEU A 350 -4.44 3.28 -15.75
C LEU A 350 -5.79 3.28 -15.03
N THR A 351 -6.40 4.44 -14.88
CA THR A 351 -7.78 4.55 -14.38
C THR A 351 -8.75 4.79 -15.54
N THR A 352 -9.81 3.99 -15.62
CA THR A 352 -10.77 3.98 -16.74
C THR A 352 -12.21 4.13 -16.24
N SER A 353 -13.03 4.88 -16.98
CA SER A 353 -14.49 4.96 -16.79
C SER A 353 -15.23 4.60 -18.08
N ASN A 354 -16.34 3.87 -17.92
CA ASN A 354 -17.28 3.52 -18.99
C ASN A 354 -18.62 4.26 -18.89
N THR A 355 -18.81 5.06 -17.85
CA THR A 355 -20.12 5.66 -17.53
C THR A 355 -20.09 7.18 -17.65
N ALA A 356 -21.06 7.74 -18.35
CA ALA A 356 -21.23 9.19 -18.47
C ALA A 356 -21.43 9.84 -17.12
N GLY A 357 -20.73 10.93 -16.89
CA GLY A 357 -20.80 11.69 -15.64
C GLY A 357 -19.85 11.27 -14.56
N ASP A 358 -19.15 10.14 -14.71
CA ASP A 358 -18.07 9.76 -13.79
C ASP A 358 -16.98 10.82 -13.76
N THR A 359 -16.45 11.09 -12.57
CA THR A 359 -15.49 12.15 -12.34
C THR A 359 -14.16 11.63 -11.82
N TRP A 360 -13.07 12.15 -12.37
CA TRP A 360 -11.71 12.03 -11.87
C TRP A 360 -11.21 13.41 -11.49
N SER A 361 -10.64 13.58 -10.32
CA SER A 361 -10.21 14.90 -9.86
C SER A 361 -8.95 14.84 -9.01
N ALA A 362 -8.18 15.92 -9.05
CA ALA A 362 -6.98 16.09 -8.25
C ALA A 362 -6.71 17.57 -7.96
N THR A 363 -5.91 17.82 -6.93
CA THR A 363 -5.36 19.14 -6.63
C THR A 363 -3.90 19.20 -7.06
N PHE A 364 -3.51 20.26 -7.75
CA PHE A 364 -2.13 20.54 -8.12
C PHE A 364 -1.70 21.95 -7.76
N THR A 365 -0.39 22.21 -7.78
CA THR A 365 0.17 23.56 -7.57
C THR A 365 1.09 23.88 -8.74
N GLY A 366 0.90 25.04 -9.37
CA GLY A 366 1.72 25.43 -10.52
C GLY A 366 1.09 26.53 -11.35
N LYS A 367 1.70 26.81 -12.52
CA LYS A 367 1.24 27.76 -13.52
C LYS A 367 0.69 27.10 -14.77
N SER A 368 0.88 25.80 -14.90
CA SER A 368 0.39 25.03 -16.03
C SER A 368 0.12 23.59 -15.62
N ILE A 369 -0.66 22.90 -16.44
CA ILE A 369 -0.96 21.49 -16.25
C ILE A 369 -1.09 20.81 -17.60
N SER A 370 -0.55 19.59 -17.72
CA SER A 370 -0.77 18.67 -18.83
C SER A 370 -1.55 17.46 -18.35
N VAL A 371 -2.56 17.03 -19.10
CA VAL A 371 -3.28 15.78 -18.87
C VAL A 371 -2.71 14.71 -19.77
N ILE A 372 -2.31 13.60 -19.18
CA ILE A 372 -1.76 12.43 -19.86
C ILE A 372 -2.83 11.35 -19.89
N ALA A 373 -3.10 10.85 -21.07
CA ALA A 373 -4.06 9.78 -21.30
C ALA A 373 -3.68 8.95 -22.53
N PRO A 374 -4.06 7.66 -22.59
CA PRO A 374 -3.92 6.91 -23.82
C PRO A 374 -4.94 7.38 -24.85
N LYS A 375 -4.58 7.26 -26.13
CA LYS A 375 -5.53 7.36 -27.24
C LYS A 375 -5.73 5.98 -27.87
N ALA A 376 -6.99 5.61 -28.10
CA ALA A 376 -7.35 4.29 -28.62
C ALA A 376 -8.56 4.34 -29.57
N ALA A 377 -8.69 3.32 -30.40
CA ALA A 377 -9.90 3.17 -31.23
C ALA A 377 -11.14 2.94 -30.34
N GLY A 378 -12.21 3.68 -30.61
CA GLY A 378 -13.45 3.58 -29.83
C GLY A 378 -13.43 4.29 -28.47
N ALA A 379 -12.32 4.97 -28.11
CA ALA A 379 -12.29 5.78 -26.90
C ALA A 379 -13.25 6.96 -27.00
N GLY A 380 -13.81 7.37 -25.88
CA GLY A 380 -14.76 8.48 -25.74
C GLY A 380 -14.08 9.84 -25.56
N LYS A 381 -14.89 10.80 -25.12
CA LYS A 381 -14.48 12.17 -24.83
C LYS A 381 -14.51 12.48 -23.34
N ILE A 382 -13.56 13.30 -22.93
CA ILE A 382 -13.49 13.85 -21.58
C ILE A 382 -13.75 15.36 -21.60
N GLN A 383 -14.45 15.87 -20.58
CA GLN A 383 -14.53 17.30 -20.31
C GLN A 383 -13.52 17.64 -19.21
N ILE A 384 -12.73 18.68 -19.43
CA ILE A 384 -11.74 19.14 -18.47
C ILE A 384 -12.23 20.47 -17.87
N LYS A 385 -12.23 20.51 -16.55
CA LYS A 385 -12.52 21.71 -15.77
C LYS A 385 -11.33 22.02 -14.85
N ILE A 386 -11.00 23.29 -14.70
CA ILE A 386 -10.02 23.77 -13.72
C ILE A 386 -10.70 24.87 -12.90
N ASP A 387 -10.62 24.74 -11.58
CA ASP A 387 -11.24 25.66 -10.62
C ASP A 387 -12.74 25.91 -10.91
N GLY A 388 -13.45 24.83 -11.28
CA GLY A 388 -14.86 24.85 -11.63
C GLY A 388 -15.19 25.34 -13.05
N ASN A 389 -14.24 25.92 -13.79
CA ASN A 389 -14.45 26.42 -15.14
C ASN A 389 -14.22 25.32 -16.17
N ALA A 390 -15.20 25.06 -17.03
CA ALA A 390 -15.07 24.12 -18.15
C ALA A 390 -14.16 24.74 -19.23
N LEU A 391 -13.03 24.12 -19.50
CA LEU A 391 -12.01 24.67 -20.40
C LEU A 391 -11.97 23.96 -21.74
N ALA A 392 -12.19 22.63 -21.77
CA ALA A 392 -12.07 21.83 -23.00
C ALA A 392 -12.92 20.57 -22.96
N THR A 393 -13.32 20.11 -24.13
CA THR A 393 -13.72 18.73 -24.38
C THR A 393 -12.69 18.10 -25.30
N VAL A 394 -12.09 16.98 -24.87
CA VAL A 394 -11.01 16.33 -25.56
C VAL A 394 -11.45 14.95 -26.04
N ASP A 395 -11.25 14.66 -27.32
CA ASP A 395 -11.49 13.37 -27.92
C ASP A 395 -10.25 12.48 -27.77
N LEU A 396 -10.44 11.34 -27.11
CA LEU A 396 -9.38 10.33 -26.89
C LEU A 396 -9.36 9.27 -28.00
N SER A 397 -10.28 9.35 -28.96
CA SER A 397 -10.33 8.39 -30.06
C SER A 397 -9.22 8.64 -31.08
N ILE A 398 -8.72 7.55 -31.65
CA ILE A 398 -7.81 7.55 -32.81
C ILE A 398 -8.16 6.40 -33.75
N LYS A 399 -7.74 6.53 -35.02
CA LYS A 399 -7.72 5.39 -35.93
C LYS A 399 -6.38 4.64 -35.78
N GLY A 400 -6.44 3.32 -35.61
CA GLY A 400 -5.26 2.46 -35.55
C GLY A 400 -4.86 2.04 -34.15
N THR A 401 -3.58 1.73 -33.95
CA THR A 401 -3.05 1.17 -32.70
C THR A 401 -3.12 2.16 -31.55
N ARG A 402 -3.43 1.67 -30.35
CA ARG A 402 -3.41 2.43 -29.11
C ARG A 402 -2.06 3.15 -28.92
N LYS A 403 -2.10 4.38 -28.47
CA LYS A 403 -0.94 5.19 -28.13
C LYS A 403 -1.01 5.53 -26.64
N PRO A 404 -0.13 4.96 -25.78
CA PRO A 404 -0.06 5.32 -24.37
C PRO A 404 0.55 6.70 -24.16
N GLN A 405 0.45 7.24 -22.95
CA GLN A 405 1.13 8.43 -22.45
C GLN A 405 1.05 9.67 -23.39
N GLN A 406 -0.10 9.90 -24.00
CA GLN A 406 -0.27 11.09 -24.85
C GLN A 406 -0.62 12.32 -23.99
N VAL A 407 0.04 13.45 -24.23
CA VAL A 407 -0.45 14.74 -23.72
C VAL A 407 -1.71 15.09 -24.52
N VAL A 408 -2.86 14.89 -23.90
CA VAL A 408 -4.17 15.09 -24.54
C VAL A 408 -4.74 16.48 -24.33
N TYR A 409 -4.27 17.16 -23.28
CA TYR A 409 -4.65 18.54 -22.97
C TYR A 409 -3.51 19.25 -22.24
N LYS A 410 -3.40 20.57 -22.47
CA LYS A 410 -2.47 21.43 -21.75
C LYS A 410 -3.13 22.78 -21.45
N ALA A 411 -3.17 23.18 -20.18
CA ALA A 411 -3.46 24.55 -19.77
C ALA A 411 -2.15 25.26 -19.42
N MET A 412 -1.99 26.49 -19.88
CA MET A 412 -0.81 27.33 -19.64
C MET A 412 -1.26 28.68 -19.07
N HIS A 413 -0.35 29.35 -18.39
CA HIS A 413 -0.58 30.70 -17.86
C HIS A 413 -1.67 30.76 -16.77
N LEU A 414 -1.85 29.67 -16.02
CA LEU A 414 -2.65 29.73 -14.80
C LEU A 414 -1.99 30.67 -13.77
N PRO A 415 -2.74 31.29 -12.89
CA PRO A 415 -2.16 31.99 -11.74
C PRO A 415 -1.22 31.06 -10.96
N GLN A 416 -0.14 31.61 -10.41
CA GLN A 416 0.70 30.78 -9.53
C GLN A 416 -0.07 30.44 -8.26
N GLY A 417 -0.31 29.16 -8.00
CA GLY A 417 -1.08 28.76 -6.83
C GLY A 417 -1.57 27.32 -6.87
N LYS A 418 -2.46 27.04 -5.94
CA LYS A 418 -3.15 25.76 -5.83
C LYS A 418 -4.39 25.78 -6.70
N HIS A 419 -4.54 24.74 -7.51
CA HIS A 419 -5.67 24.57 -8.44
C HIS A 419 -6.33 23.22 -8.23
N PHE A 420 -7.59 23.11 -8.66
CA PHE A 420 -8.35 21.88 -8.67
C PHE A 420 -8.74 21.52 -10.11
N ILE A 421 -8.32 20.35 -10.59
CA ILE A 421 -8.75 19.80 -11.88
C ILE A 421 -9.84 18.76 -11.68
N GLU A 422 -10.87 18.81 -12.51
CA GLU A 422 -11.92 17.81 -12.63
C GLU A 422 -12.02 17.34 -14.09
N ILE A 423 -12.01 16.04 -14.32
CA ILE A 423 -12.17 15.40 -15.60
C ILE A 423 -13.43 14.56 -15.58
N VAL A 424 -14.33 14.78 -16.51
CA VAL A 424 -15.66 14.14 -16.56
C VAL A 424 -15.77 13.30 -17.82
N ASN A 425 -16.18 12.05 -17.69
CA ASN A 425 -16.54 11.20 -18.83
C ASN A 425 -17.81 11.72 -19.51
N ARG A 426 -17.78 11.94 -20.83
CA ARG A 426 -18.91 12.44 -21.61
C ARG A 426 -19.88 11.37 -22.10
N GLY A 427 -19.56 10.07 -21.94
CA GLY A 427 -20.46 8.95 -22.20
C GLY A 427 -20.53 8.48 -23.66
N ASP A 428 -19.60 8.89 -24.50
CA ASP A 428 -19.54 8.49 -25.93
C ASP A 428 -18.47 7.40 -26.20
N GLY A 429 -18.07 6.69 -25.16
CA GLY A 429 -17.10 5.59 -25.17
C GLY A 429 -16.28 5.51 -23.88
N PRO A 430 -15.48 4.45 -23.70
CA PRO A 430 -14.57 4.33 -22.57
C PRO A 430 -13.53 5.44 -22.59
N VAL A 431 -13.21 6.00 -21.43
CA VAL A 431 -12.18 7.01 -21.26
C VAL A 431 -11.20 6.60 -20.18
N SER A 432 -9.93 6.94 -20.36
CA SER A 432 -8.89 6.61 -19.41
C SER A 432 -8.01 7.82 -19.11
N ILE A 433 -7.51 7.90 -17.88
CA ILE A 433 -6.51 8.85 -17.44
C ILE A 433 -5.30 8.08 -16.91
N ASP A 434 -4.13 8.53 -17.28
CA ASP A 434 -2.85 7.93 -16.93
C ASP A 434 -2.15 8.77 -15.83
N ALA A 435 -2.01 10.07 -16.06
CA ALA A 435 -1.41 10.98 -15.09
C ALA A 435 -1.74 12.44 -15.42
N ILE A 436 -1.41 13.35 -14.52
CA ILE A 436 -1.27 14.77 -14.81
C ILE A 436 0.16 15.25 -14.48
N ILE A 437 0.63 16.25 -15.20
CA ILE A 437 1.91 16.91 -14.95
C ILE A 437 1.65 18.40 -14.73
N ALA A 438 1.98 18.90 -13.54
CA ALA A 438 1.99 20.33 -13.27
C ALA A 438 3.40 20.90 -13.41
N ASP A 439 3.57 22.01 -14.12
CA ASP A 439 4.83 22.77 -14.09
C ASP A 439 4.80 23.70 -12.87
N ARG A 440 5.71 23.49 -11.95
CA ARG A 440 5.81 24.17 -10.65
C ARG A 440 6.57 25.49 -10.72
#